data_0eca81295a9dd0628e4f860b01507029
#
_entry.id   0eca81295a9dd0628e4f860b01507029
#
_cell.length_a   1.000
_cell.length_b   1.000
_cell.length_c   1.000
_cell.angle_alpha   90.00
_cell.angle_beta   90.00
_cell.angle_gamma   90.00
#
_symmetry.space_group_name_H-M   'P 1'
#
loop_
_entity.id
_entity.type
_entity.pdbx_description
1 polymer ?
#
loop_
_entity_poly.entity_id
_entity_poly.type
_entity_poly.pdbx_seq_one_letter_code
_entity_poly.pdbx_strand_id
1 'polypeptide(L)'
;MMNLEDGIKVKVLLLFMVTLFSAATVAHVADVAHGLETSGNGDGTISCPGGKSEKGELSFSAFLKDSPIYGSWEVVLDDSSDDKTSNGGYLDSGKIDKKNYDLEGKETTSNICGLDKKANISIHGDCGNNGKIQVRADTGWKGSFEGNIDCG
;
A
#
# COMPACT_ATOMS: atom_id res chain seq x y z
N MET A 1 -62.78 -34.18 -7.56
CA MET A 1 -61.67 -35.09 -7.85
C MET A 1 -60.58 -34.28 -8.57
N MET A 2 -59.55 -33.89 -7.88
CA MET A 2 -58.38 -33.25 -8.49
C MET A 2 -57.57 -34.33 -9.21
N ASN A 3 -57.29 -34.08 -10.49
CA ASN A 3 -56.61 -35.04 -11.34
C ASN A 3 -55.13 -35.12 -10.92
N LEU A 4 -54.61 -36.33 -10.77
CA LEU A 4 -53.26 -36.62 -10.29
C LEU A 4 -52.16 -35.98 -11.22
N GLU A 5 -52.53 -35.76 -12.48
CA GLU A 5 -51.63 -35.12 -13.48
C GLU A 5 -51.36 -33.63 -13.22
N ASP A 6 -52.38 -32.91 -12.69
CA ASP A 6 -52.20 -31.47 -12.39
C ASP A 6 -51.25 -31.25 -11.21
N GLY A 7 -51.24 -32.17 -10.24
CA GLY A 7 -50.32 -32.12 -9.10
C GLY A 7 -48.86 -32.31 -9.46
N ILE A 8 -48.57 -33.12 -10.49
CA ILE A 8 -47.20 -33.37 -10.97
C ILE A 8 -46.66 -32.16 -11.73
N LYS A 9 -47.51 -31.55 -12.57
CA LYS A 9 -47.11 -30.36 -13.35
C LYS A 9 -46.81 -29.16 -12.45
N VAL A 10 -47.57 -28.95 -11.39
CA VAL A 10 -47.33 -27.88 -10.41
C VAL A 10 -46.04 -28.14 -9.61
N LYS A 11 -45.77 -29.39 -9.20
CA LYS A 11 -44.53 -29.74 -8.49
C LYS A 11 -43.29 -29.59 -9.35
N VAL A 12 -43.35 -29.97 -10.63
CA VAL A 12 -42.24 -29.81 -11.56
C VAL A 12 -42.00 -28.35 -11.86
N LEU A 13 -43.03 -27.52 -12.01
CA LEU A 13 -42.91 -26.09 -12.21
C LEU A 13 -42.29 -25.37 -10.99
N LEU A 14 -42.70 -25.81 -9.77
CA LEU A 14 -42.11 -25.26 -8.53
C LEU A 14 -40.64 -25.65 -8.37
N LEU A 15 -40.27 -26.89 -8.77
CA LEU A 15 -38.89 -27.32 -8.71
C LEU A 15 -37.99 -26.55 -9.72
N PHE A 16 -38.51 -26.23 -10.90
CA PHE A 16 -37.79 -25.42 -11.89
C PHE A 16 -37.62 -23.95 -11.48
N MET A 17 -38.63 -23.40 -10.78
CA MET A 17 -38.53 -22.01 -10.26
C MET A 17 -37.51 -21.87 -9.14
N VAL A 18 -37.40 -22.89 -8.26
CA VAL A 18 -36.42 -22.86 -7.16
C VAL A 18 -34.97 -23.02 -7.68
N THR A 19 -34.78 -23.80 -8.75
CA THR A 19 -33.43 -23.96 -9.34
C THR A 19 -32.98 -22.74 -10.16
N LEU A 20 -33.91 -21.98 -10.75
CA LEU A 20 -33.57 -20.74 -11.46
C LEU A 20 -33.21 -19.57 -10.52
N PHE A 21 -33.76 -19.54 -9.29
CA PHE A 21 -33.41 -18.51 -8.31
C PHE A 21 -32.05 -18.77 -7.65
N SER A 22 -31.58 -20.03 -7.60
CA SER A 22 -30.28 -20.36 -7.01
C SER A 22 -29.09 -20.04 -7.91
N ALA A 23 -29.28 -19.85 -9.21
CA ALA A 23 -28.20 -19.54 -10.14
C ALA A 23 -27.95 -18.03 -10.30
N ALA A 24 -28.87 -17.18 -9.84
CA ALA A 24 -28.73 -15.73 -9.99
C ALA A 24 -28.06 -15.03 -8.79
N THR A 25 -27.84 -15.76 -7.69
CA THR A 25 -27.24 -15.16 -6.47
C THR A 25 -25.75 -15.41 -6.28
N VAL A 26 -25.09 -16.08 -7.23
CA VAL A 26 -23.64 -16.35 -7.13
C VAL A 26 -22.81 -15.37 -7.98
N ALA A 27 -23.42 -14.53 -8.79
CA ALA A 27 -22.69 -13.61 -9.67
C ALA A 27 -22.50 -12.19 -9.12
N HIS A 28 -22.83 -11.94 -7.85
CA HIS A 28 -22.64 -10.62 -7.22
C HIS A 28 -21.84 -10.71 -5.91
N VAL A 29 -20.94 -11.68 -5.81
CA VAL A 29 -19.92 -11.65 -4.78
C VAL A 29 -18.63 -11.19 -5.44
N ALA A 30 -18.31 -9.96 -5.11
CA ALA A 30 -16.99 -9.37 -5.22
C ALA A 30 -16.57 -8.90 -6.62
N ASP A 31 -16.94 -7.71 -6.93
CA ASP A 31 -15.87 -6.75 -7.08
C ASP A 31 -15.79 -5.96 -5.76
N VAL A 32 -15.24 -6.58 -4.74
CA VAL A 32 -14.55 -5.81 -3.74
C VAL A 32 -13.36 -5.26 -4.52
N ALA A 33 -13.45 -4.01 -4.92
CA ALA A 33 -12.32 -3.29 -5.43
C ALA A 33 -11.21 -3.50 -4.40
N HIS A 34 -10.30 -4.44 -4.68
CA HIS A 34 -9.05 -4.52 -3.97
C HIS A 34 -8.36 -3.21 -4.30
N GLY A 35 -8.42 -2.28 -3.35
CA GLY A 35 -7.68 -1.05 -3.47
C GLY A 35 -6.24 -1.43 -3.78
N LEU A 36 -5.62 -0.76 -4.71
CA LEU A 36 -4.20 -0.97 -5.00
C LEU A 36 -3.44 -0.72 -3.69
N GLU A 37 -2.68 -1.72 -3.29
CA GLU A 37 -1.81 -1.66 -2.13
C GLU A 37 -0.37 -1.67 -2.62
N THR A 38 0.48 -0.86 -2.01
CA THR A 38 1.92 -1.01 -2.16
C THR A 38 2.58 -1.03 -0.80
N SER A 39 3.52 -1.93 -0.64
CA SER A 39 4.36 -1.98 0.55
C SER A 39 5.78 -2.35 0.15
N GLY A 40 6.73 -1.88 0.91
CA GLY A 40 8.13 -2.18 0.63
C GLY A 40 9.01 -1.96 1.83
N ASN A 41 10.13 -2.68 1.82
CA ASN A 41 11.22 -2.45 2.74
C ASN A 41 12.55 -2.59 1.98
N GLY A 42 13.54 -1.85 2.40
CA GLY A 42 14.87 -1.92 1.79
C GLY A 42 15.94 -1.22 2.60
N ASP A 43 17.15 -1.70 2.41
CA ASP A 43 18.36 -1.12 3.00
C ASP A 43 18.91 -0.03 2.10
N GLY A 44 19.51 1.00 2.70
CA GLY A 44 20.04 2.08 1.91
C GLY A 44 20.81 3.14 2.65
N THR A 45 20.89 4.29 2.01
CA THR A 45 21.66 5.43 2.52
C THR A 45 20.83 6.70 2.42
N ILE A 46 20.89 7.49 3.47
CA ILE A 46 20.36 8.85 3.52
C ILE A 46 21.53 9.83 3.38
N SER A 47 21.37 10.77 2.49
CA SER A 47 22.28 11.88 2.28
C SER A 47 21.71 13.15 2.87
N CYS A 48 22.43 13.76 3.78
CA CYS A 48 22.01 14.96 4.50
C CYS A 48 22.51 16.24 3.82
N PRO A 49 21.82 17.36 4.01
CA PRO A 49 22.38 18.67 3.71
C PRO A 49 23.71 18.85 4.43
N GLY A 50 24.74 19.31 3.73
CA GLY A 50 26.09 19.45 4.30
C GLY A 50 27.00 18.23 4.09
N GLY A 51 26.52 17.17 3.39
CA GLY A 51 27.35 16.06 2.92
C GLY A 51 27.52 14.89 3.88
N LYS A 52 26.88 14.90 5.04
CA LYS A 52 26.80 13.72 5.93
C LYS A 52 25.92 12.66 5.28
N SER A 53 26.29 11.39 5.40
CA SER A 53 25.48 10.25 4.99
C SER A 53 25.27 9.31 6.16
N GLU A 54 24.07 8.74 6.26
CA GLU A 54 23.66 7.78 7.27
C GLU A 54 23.13 6.53 6.57
N LYS A 55 23.41 5.36 7.13
CA LYS A 55 22.79 4.09 6.67
C LYS A 55 21.51 3.85 7.43
N GLY A 56 20.59 3.14 6.79
CA GLY A 56 19.35 2.76 7.44
C GLY A 56 18.48 1.87 6.59
N GLU A 57 17.40 1.45 7.18
CA GLU A 57 16.34 0.67 6.54
C GLU A 57 15.10 1.54 6.41
N LEU A 58 14.48 1.55 5.23
CA LEU A 58 13.19 2.16 4.97
C LEU A 58 12.12 1.08 4.90
N SER A 59 11.00 1.29 5.57
CA SER A 59 9.75 0.55 5.33
C SER A 59 8.60 1.52 5.03
N PHE A 60 7.68 1.10 4.16
CA PHE A 60 6.47 1.86 3.87
C PHE A 60 5.32 0.95 3.48
N SER A 61 4.10 1.43 3.71
CA SER A 61 2.88 0.85 3.16
C SER A 61 1.89 1.94 2.78
N ALA A 62 1.21 1.77 1.66
CA ALA A 62 0.20 2.70 1.19
C ALA A 62 -0.96 1.96 0.52
N PHE A 63 -2.17 2.44 0.76
CA PHE A 63 -3.41 1.89 0.22
C PHE A 63 -4.11 2.96 -0.62
N LEU A 64 -4.45 2.61 -1.85
CA LEU A 64 -5.32 3.40 -2.70
C LEU A 64 -6.72 2.79 -2.66
N LYS A 65 -7.58 3.31 -1.80
CA LYS A 65 -8.99 2.96 -1.75
C LYS A 65 -9.82 4.20 -2.04
N ASP A 66 -10.45 4.25 -3.21
CA ASP A 66 -11.38 5.31 -3.63
C ASP A 66 -10.81 6.75 -3.61
N SER A 67 -9.46 6.91 -3.66
CA SER A 67 -8.79 8.22 -3.49
C SER A 67 -9.30 9.01 -2.26
N PRO A 68 -8.53 9.35 -1.24
CA PRO A 68 -7.09 9.53 -1.24
C PRO A 68 -6.29 8.27 -0.86
N ILE A 69 -4.98 8.31 -1.06
CA ILE A 69 -4.02 7.34 -0.52
C ILE A 69 -3.93 7.53 1.00
N TYR A 70 -3.84 6.39 1.70
CA TYR A 70 -3.52 6.35 3.12
C TYR A 70 -2.34 5.42 3.33
N GLY A 71 -1.37 5.85 4.09
CA GLY A 71 -0.23 5.01 4.38
C GLY A 71 0.69 5.59 5.44
N SER A 72 1.76 4.85 5.69
CA SER A 72 2.84 5.25 6.60
C SER A 72 4.19 4.87 6.04
N TRP A 73 5.21 5.52 6.51
CA TRP A 73 6.60 5.21 6.23
C TRP A 73 7.43 5.37 7.49
N GLU A 74 8.51 4.61 7.56
CA GLU A 74 9.48 4.64 8.65
C GLU A 74 10.88 4.43 8.11
N VAL A 75 11.82 5.18 8.63
CA VAL A 75 13.25 4.97 8.43
C VAL A 75 13.88 4.69 9.78
N VAL A 76 14.56 3.56 9.87
CA VAL A 76 15.39 3.19 11.02
C VAL A 76 16.83 3.45 10.65
N LEU A 77 17.47 4.40 11.33
CA LEU A 77 18.87 4.74 11.10
C LEU A 77 19.79 3.81 11.87
N ASP A 78 20.85 3.34 11.24
CA ASP A 78 21.94 2.63 11.88
C ASP A 78 22.85 3.64 12.55
N ASP A 79 22.59 3.95 13.80
CA ASP A 79 23.54 4.75 14.57
C ASP A 79 24.68 3.84 15.09
N SER A 80 25.90 4.37 15.09
CA SER A 80 27.10 3.67 15.56
C SER A 80 27.13 3.38 17.07
N SER A 81 26.11 3.82 17.79
CA SER A 81 25.88 3.61 19.20
C SER A 81 24.65 2.76 19.44
N ASP A 82 24.64 1.49 19.31
CA ASP A 82 23.54 0.51 19.63
C ASP A 82 22.07 1.04 19.74
N ASP A 83 21.85 2.34 19.62
CA ASP A 83 20.55 3.02 19.66
C ASP A 83 20.05 3.25 18.21
N LYS A 84 19.14 2.40 17.76
CA LYS A 84 18.42 2.63 16.51
C LYS A 84 17.46 3.80 16.65
N THR A 85 17.62 4.81 15.83
CA THR A 85 16.70 5.94 15.79
C THR A 85 15.66 5.71 14.68
N SER A 86 14.41 5.63 15.09
CA SER A 86 13.29 5.51 14.17
C SER A 86 12.69 6.88 13.85
N ASN A 87 12.49 7.16 12.59
CA ASN A 87 11.85 8.37 12.08
C ASN A 87 10.80 7.98 11.05
N GLY A 88 9.66 8.62 11.06
CA GLY A 88 8.61 8.25 10.16
C GLY A 88 7.49 9.27 10.05
N GLY A 89 6.47 8.89 9.32
CA GLY A 89 5.34 9.75 9.08
C GLY A 89 4.20 9.05 8.33
N TYR A 90 3.33 9.84 7.74
CA TYR A 90 2.20 9.35 6.99
C TYR A 90 2.33 9.69 5.50
N LEU A 91 1.63 8.89 4.68
CA LEU A 91 1.46 9.07 3.25
C LEU A 91 -0.01 9.42 3.02
N ASP A 92 -0.28 10.47 2.27
CA ASP A 92 -1.63 11.01 2.10
C ASP A 92 -2.02 11.26 0.64
N SER A 93 -1.09 11.14 -0.30
CA SER A 93 -1.32 11.35 -1.72
C SER A 93 -0.35 10.56 -2.60
N GLY A 94 -0.63 10.49 -3.90
CA GLY A 94 0.26 9.86 -4.85
C GLY A 94 -0.44 8.95 -5.85
N LYS A 95 0.33 8.06 -6.45
CA LYS A 95 -0.10 7.09 -7.45
C LYS A 95 0.58 5.75 -7.23
N ILE A 96 -0.15 4.69 -7.49
CA ILE A 96 0.36 3.32 -7.47
C ILE A 96 -0.07 2.65 -8.77
N ASP A 97 0.87 2.01 -9.46
CA ASP A 97 0.57 1.12 -10.56
C ASP A 97 1.34 -0.21 -10.38
N LYS A 98 1.13 -1.17 -11.28
CA LYS A 98 1.75 -2.51 -11.15
C LYS A 98 3.28 -2.53 -11.34
N LYS A 99 3.91 -1.42 -11.68
CA LYS A 99 5.34 -1.34 -11.98
C LYS A 99 6.08 -0.33 -11.14
N ASN A 100 5.39 0.72 -10.72
CA ASN A 100 5.98 1.82 -9.99
C ASN A 100 4.96 2.51 -9.07
N TYR A 101 5.47 3.29 -8.17
CA TYR A 101 4.69 4.10 -7.25
C TYR A 101 5.35 5.47 -7.08
N ASP A 102 4.50 6.45 -6.79
CA ASP A 102 4.90 7.83 -6.49
C ASP A 102 3.99 8.34 -5.38
N LEU A 103 4.53 8.43 -4.18
CA LEU A 103 3.79 8.68 -2.94
C LEU A 103 4.29 9.97 -2.31
N GLU A 104 3.38 10.72 -1.74
CA GLU A 104 3.68 11.95 -1.01
C GLU A 104 3.14 11.87 0.41
N GLY A 105 3.78 12.56 1.32
CA GLY A 105 3.39 12.59 2.72
C GLY A 105 4.25 13.53 3.56
N LYS A 106 4.22 13.30 4.87
CA LYS A 106 4.89 14.18 5.84
C LYS A 106 5.60 13.39 6.93
N GLU A 107 6.67 13.97 7.44
CA GLU A 107 7.29 13.54 8.69
C GLU A 107 6.39 13.89 9.89
N THR A 108 6.24 12.94 10.80
CA THR A 108 5.62 13.17 12.12
C THR A 108 6.66 13.27 13.22
N THR A 109 7.77 12.53 13.05
CA THR A 109 8.95 12.61 13.91
C THR A 109 10.10 13.19 13.09
N SER A 110 10.71 14.25 13.54
CA SER A 110 11.80 14.90 12.82
C SER A 110 13.12 14.68 13.57
N ASN A 111 13.97 13.82 13.02
CA ASN A 111 15.35 13.71 13.49
C ASN A 111 16.31 13.24 12.40
N ILE A 112 15.81 13.03 11.18
CA ILE A 112 16.69 12.69 10.06
C ILE A 112 17.63 13.86 9.80
N CYS A 113 18.93 13.56 9.77
CA CYS A 113 19.97 14.56 9.59
C CYS A 113 20.08 15.62 10.71
N GLY A 114 19.49 15.41 11.87
CA GLY A 114 19.46 16.40 12.94
C GLY A 114 18.69 17.69 12.60
N LEU A 115 17.73 17.60 11.69
CA LEU A 115 16.92 18.74 11.25
C LEU A 115 15.70 18.90 12.17
N ASP A 116 15.54 20.06 12.80
CA ASP A 116 14.42 20.34 13.69
C ASP A 116 13.08 20.62 12.96
N LYS A 117 13.04 20.46 11.64
CA LYS A 117 11.86 20.74 10.83
C LYS A 117 11.29 19.45 10.26
N LYS A 118 9.99 19.27 10.42
CA LYS A 118 9.23 18.21 9.75
C LYS A 118 9.14 18.51 8.27
N ALA A 119 9.60 17.56 7.46
CA ALA A 119 9.59 17.69 6.01
C ALA A 119 8.26 17.22 5.39
N ASN A 120 7.93 17.77 4.22
CA ASN A 120 7.13 17.05 3.25
C ASN A 120 8.06 16.11 2.50
N ILE A 121 7.61 14.87 2.29
CA ILE A 121 8.41 13.86 1.62
C ILE A 121 7.71 13.37 0.36
N SER A 122 8.52 12.90 -0.60
CA SER A 122 8.07 12.08 -1.70
C SER A 122 8.86 10.76 -1.70
N ILE A 123 8.15 9.65 -1.93
CA ILE A 123 8.72 8.31 -2.06
C ILE A 123 8.32 7.79 -3.43
N HIS A 124 9.28 7.45 -4.27
CA HIS A 124 9.01 6.88 -5.58
C HIS A 124 9.97 5.74 -5.88
N GLY A 125 9.55 4.82 -6.74
CA GLY A 125 10.39 3.72 -7.14
C GLY A 125 9.69 2.66 -7.97
N ASP A 126 10.41 1.56 -8.17
CA ASP A 126 9.98 0.43 -8.98
C ASP A 126 9.49 -0.71 -8.08
N CYS A 127 8.46 -1.42 -8.54
CA CYS A 127 7.94 -2.62 -7.88
C CYS A 127 8.80 -3.85 -8.18
N GLY A 128 8.82 -4.80 -7.27
CA GLY A 128 9.48 -6.09 -7.42
C GLY A 128 10.66 -6.33 -6.49
N ASN A 129 11.30 -7.46 -6.66
CA ASN A 129 12.50 -7.82 -5.90
C ASN A 129 13.67 -6.93 -6.34
N ASN A 130 14.44 -6.41 -5.39
CA ASN A 130 15.50 -5.44 -5.60
C ASN A 130 15.00 -4.14 -6.27
N GLY A 131 13.75 -3.78 -5.99
CA GLY A 131 13.18 -2.52 -6.42
C GLY A 131 13.92 -1.35 -5.79
N LYS A 132 14.05 -0.26 -6.55
CA LYS A 132 14.68 0.96 -6.05
C LYS A 132 13.65 1.85 -5.39
N ILE A 133 14.01 2.37 -4.23
CA ILE A 133 13.20 3.31 -3.47
C ILE A 133 13.99 4.60 -3.33
N GLN A 134 13.42 5.69 -3.81
CA GLN A 134 14.00 7.02 -3.69
C GLN A 134 13.11 7.88 -2.80
N VAL A 135 13.69 8.46 -1.78
CA VAL A 135 13.00 9.41 -0.90
C VAL A 135 13.59 10.79 -1.06
N ARG A 136 12.76 11.80 -1.09
CA ARG A 136 13.16 13.21 -1.12
C ARG A 136 12.36 14.00 -0.11
N ALA A 137 13.05 14.78 0.69
CA ALA A 137 12.44 15.71 1.62
C ALA A 137 12.65 17.17 1.17
N ASP A 138 11.66 18.01 1.38
CA ASP A 138 11.74 19.44 1.07
C ASP A 138 12.76 20.18 1.96
N THR A 139 13.11 19.61 3.11
CA THR A 139 14.22 20.07 3.98
C THR A 139 15.61 19.74 3.43
N GLY A 140 15.69 18.97 2.34
CA GLY A 140 16.91 18.75 1.57
C GLY A 140 17.62 17.41 1.79
N TRP A 141 17.18 16.56 2.73
CA TRP A 141 17.73 15.20 2.79
C TRP A 141 17.14 14.31 1.68
N LYS A 142 17.90 13.30 1.28
CA LYS A 142 17.51 12.33 0.24
C LYS A 142 17.90 10.93 0.68
N GLY A 143 17.01 9.96 0.43
CA GLY A 143 17.26 8.55 0.68
C GLY A 143 17.30 7.75 -0.62
N SER A 144 18.18 6.77 -0.70
CA SER A 144 18.22 5.78 -1.77
C SER A 144 18.34 4.39 -1.14
N PHE A 145 17.33 3.57 -1.38
CA PHE A 145 17.19 2.23 -0.80
C PHE A 145 16.93 1.23 -1.90
N GLU A 146 17.19 -0.04 -1.62
CA GLU A 146 16.91 -1.15 -2.52
C GLU A 146 16.36 -2.31 -1.71
N GLY A 147 15.27 -2.92 -2.16
CA GLY A 147 14.61 -3.98 -1.41
C GLY A 147 13.43 -4.60 -2.12
N ASN A 148 12.59 -5.27 -1.34
CA ASN A 148 11.39 -5.93 -1.86
C ASN A 148 10.19 -4.99 -1.79
N ILE A 149 9.54 -4.81 -2.95
CA ILE A 149 8.40 -3.92 -3.08
C ILE A 149 7.26 -4.67 -3.76
N ASP A 150 6.15 -4.77 -3.07
CA ASP A 150 4.90 -5.30 -3.60
C ASP A 150 3.98 -4.14 -4.01
N CYS A 151 3.41 -4.21 -5.20
CA CYS A 151 2.48 -3.21 -5.73
C CYS A 151 1.13 -3.82 -6.13
N GLY A 152 0.67 -4.82 -5.39
CA GLY A 152 -0.67 -5.40 -5.52
C GLY A 152 -0.86 -6.42 -6.63
#